data_a47566421b6cc112a6a557dc9ed7352a
#
_entry.id   a47566421b6cc112a6a557dc9ed7352a
#
_cell.length_a   1.000
_cell.length_b   1.000
_cell.length_c   1.000
_cell.angle_alpha   90.00
_cell.angle_beta   90.00
_cell.angle_gamma   90.00
#
_symmetry.space_group_name_H-M   'P 1'
#
loop_
_entity.id
_entity.type
_entity.pdbx_description
1 polymer ?
#
loop_
_entity_poly.entity_id
_entity_poly.type
_entity_poly.pdbx_seq_one_letter_code
_entity_poly.pdbx_strand_id
1 'polypeptide(L)'
;MIGNGGAGGSGAPGAIGGAGGPAGLIGVGGAGGAGGDSAVAGVIGGAGGAGGAALLFGAGGAGGAGGSGGSGAAGGAGGAGGAGGLFASGGSGGFGGFASTGTGGAGGTGGAGGLFASGGVGGTGGGAGSGGTGGVGGTGGAGGLFASGGAGGAGGSGGTGGAGGTGGAGGLFGAGGAGGLGGQGNHTGGH
;
A
#
# COMPACT_ATOMS: atom_id res chain seq x y z
N MET A 1 -25.42 -13.09 -1.25
CA MET A 1 -24.17 -13.86 -1.41
C MET A 1 -23.19 -13.52 -0.31
N ILE A 2 -22.68 -14.55 0.35
CA ILE A 2 -21.78 -14.44 1.48
C ILE A 2 -20.44 -15.05 1.06
N GLY A 3 -19.34 -14.35 1.25
CA GLY A 3 -18.03 -14.91 1.01
C GLY A 3 -16.97 -13.84 0.83
N ASN A 4 -15.75 -14.18 1.24
CA ASN A 4 -14.59 -13.33 1.05
C ASN A 4 -14.06 -13.46 -0.37
N GLY A 5 -13.43 -12.41 -0.85
CA GLY A 5 -12.69 -12.47 -2.11
C GLY A 5 -11.47 -13.37 -1.97
N GLY A 6 -11.09 -14.04 -3.05
CA GLY A 6 -9.87 -14.82 -3.07
C GLY A 6 -8.63 -13.94 -3.16
N ALA A 7 -7.53 -14.39 -2.55
CA ALA A 7 -6.26 -13.69 -2.62
C ALA A 7 -5.68 -13.73 -4.04
N GLY A 8 -5.02 -12.66 -4.44
CA GLY A 8 -4.28 -12.62 -5.69
C GLY A 8 -3.02 -13.48 -5.62
N GLY A 9 -2.60 -14.04 -6.74
CA GLY A 9 -1.36 -14.80 -6.81
C GLY A 9 -0.14 -13.90 -6.84
N SER A 10 0.99 -14.41 -6.34
CA SER A 10 2.26 -13.71 -6.36
C SER A 10 2.76 -13.55 -7.80
N GLY A 11 3.44 -12.45 -8.08
CA GLY A 11 4.03 -12.21 -9.39
C GLY A 11 5.25 -13.09 -9.65
N ALA A 12 5.51 -13.41 -10.91
CA ALA A 12 6.78 -13.98 -11.33
C ALA A 12 7.91 -12.96 -11.08
N PRO A 13 9.18 -13.37 -11.10
CA PRO A 13 10.30 -12.46 -10.84
C PRO A 13 10.20 -11.18 -11.68
N GLY A 14 10.19 -10.03 -11.02
CA GLY A 14 10.02 -8.73 -11.66
C GLY A 14 8.61 -8.40 -12.14
N ALA A 15 7.64 -9.27 -11.94
CA ALA A 15 6.27 -9.09 -12.42
C ALA A 15 5.33 -8.63 -11.31
N ILE A 16 4.25 -7.98 -11.72
CA ILE A 16 3.21 -7.49 -10.80
C ILE A 16 2.46 -8.66 -10.17
N GLY A 17 2.09 -8.53 -8.90
CA GLY A 17 1.23 -9.51 -8.23
C GLY A 17 -0.21 -9.43 -8.75
N GLY A 18 -0.95 -10.51 -8.60
CA GLY A 18 -2.34 -10.57 -9.01
C GLY A 18 -3.24 -9.78 -8.07
N ALA A 19 -4.32 -9.23 -8.62
CA ALA A 19 -5.31 -8.52 -7.82
C ALA A 19 -6.09 -9.48 -6.93
N GLY A 20 -6.47 -9.02 -5.75
CA GLY A 20 -7.42 -9.77 -4.92
C GLY A 20 -8.80 -9.76 -5.52
N GLY A 21 -9.54 -10.80 -5.29
CA GLY A 21 -10.91 -10.93 -5.78
C GLY A 21 -11.91 -10.11 -4.98
N PRO A 22 -13.04 -9.74 -5.58
CA PRO A 22 -14.08 -9.00 -4.88
C PRO A 22 -14.79 -9.89 -3.87
N ALA A 23 -15.30 -9.28 -2.81
CA ALA A 23 -16.13 -10.00 -1.84
C ALA A 23 -17.57 -10.08 -2.33
N GLY A 24 -18.31 -11.01 -1.75
CA GLY A 24 -19.76 -11.03 -1.88
C GLY A 24 -20.41 -9.90 -1.06
N LEU A 25 -21.73 -9.94 -0.90
CA LEU A 25 -22.48 -8.92 -0.17
C LEU A 25 -22.00 -8.81 1.29
N ILE A 26 -21.71 -9.93 1.89
CA ILE A 26 -21.10 -10.01 3.24
C ILE A 26 -19.76 -10.71 3.09
N GLY A 27 -18.69 -10.04 3.34
CA GLY A 27 -17.36 -10.60 3.24
C GLY A 27 -16.29 -9.54 2.96
N VAL A 28 -15.05 -9.92 3.19
CA VAL A 28 -13.89 -9.03 3.03
C VAL A 28 -13.31 -9.22 1.62
N GLY A 29 -12.87 -8.13 1.01
CA GLY A 29 -12.16 -8.22 -0.27
C GLY A 29 -10.87 -9.02 -0.14
N GLY A 30 -10.46 -9.72 -1.18
CA GLY A 30 -9.25 -10.52 -1.16
C GLY A 30 -8.01 -9.65 -1.18
N ALA A 31 -6.93 -10.12 -0.54
CA ALA A 31 -5.66 -9.42 -0.55
C ALA A 31 -5.02 -9.47 -1.94
N GLY A 32 -4.34 -8.41 -2.33
CA GLY A 32 -3.52 -8.42 -3.52
C GLY A 32 -2.30 -9.31 -3.34
N GLY A 33 -1.84 -9.93 -4.41
CA GLY A 33 -0.65 -10.75 -4.39
C GLY A 33 0.64 -9.91 -4.36
N ALA A 34 1.69 -10.46 -3.80
CA ALA A 34 2.98 -9.78 -3.76
C ALA A 34 3.58 -9.67 -5.17
N GLY A 35 4.27 -8.58 -5.42
CA GLY A 35 5.10 -8.45 -6.61
C GLY A 35 6.30 -9.38 -6.54
N GLY A 36 6.79 -9.82 -7.68
CA GLY A 36 7.94 -10.70 -7.75
C GLY A 36 9.24 -9.96 -7.49
N ASP A 37 10.14 -10.59 -6.74
CA ASP A 37 11.49 -10.07 -6.55
C ASP A 37 12.28 -10.17 -7.85
N SER A 38 13.17 -9.21 -8.07
CA SER A 38 14.07 -9.27 -9.22
C SER A 38 15.44 -9.71 -8.76
N ALA A 39 15.97 -10.75 -9.37
CA ALA A 39 17.34 -11.21 -9.19
C ALA A 39 18.30 -10.61 -10.21
N VAL A 40 17.80 -9.95 -11.25
CA VAL A 40 18.60 -9.39 -12.33
C VAL A 40 18.99 -7.95 -11.98
N ALA A 41 20.29 -7.65 -12.07
CA ALA A 41 20.79 -6.30 -11.80
C ALA A 41 20.13 -5.28 -12.72
N GLY A 42 19.75 -4.15 -12.21
CA GLY A 42 19.13 -3.07 -12.96
C GLY A 42 17.63 -3.26 -13.21
N VAL A 43 17.05 -4.37 -12.77
CA VAL A 43 15.62 -4.64 -13.00
C VAL A 43 14.83 -4.33 -11.71
N ILE A 44 13.80 -3.50 -11.85
CA ILE A 44 12.93 -3.07 -10.75
C ILE A 44 12.12 -4.27 -10.25
N GLY A 45 11.89 -4.36 -8.95
CA GLY A 45 10.99 -5.37 -8.38
C GLY A 45 9.56 -5.18 -8.88
N GLY A 46 8.81 -6.26 -8.94
CA GLY A 46 7.41 -6.20 -9.37
C GLY A 46 6.53 -5.44 -8.39
N ALA A 47 5.53 -4.75 -8.89
CA ALA A 47 4.56 -4.08 -8.03
C ALA A 47 3.63 -5.09 -7.35
N GLY A 48 3.17 -4.77 -6.16
CA GLY A 48 2.12 -5.56 -5.50
C GLY A 48 0.78 -5.40 -6.21
N GLY A 49 -0.03 -6.44 -6.15
CA GLY A 49 -1.38 -6.40 -6.71
C GLY A 49 -2.35 -5.61 -5.83
N ALA A 50 -3.40 -5.09 -6.43
CA ALA A 50 -4.43 -4.36 -5.70
C ALA A 50 -5.27 -5.29 -4.83
N GLY A 51 -5.73 -4.80 -3.69
CA GLY A 51 -6.72 -5.50 -2.89
C GLY A 51 -8.09 -5.48 -3.54
N GLY A 52 -8.88 -6.49 -3.29
CA GLY A 52 -10.25 -6.59 -3.83
C GLY A 52 -11.24 -5.71 -3.06
N ALA A 53 -12.27 -5.26 -3.75
CA ALA A 53 -13.32 -4.43 -3.15
C ALA A 53 -14.32 -5.28 -2.37
N ALA A 54 -14.91 -4.69 -1.33
CA ALA A 54 -16.08 -5.26 -0.67
C ALA A 54 -17.34 -4.53 -1.12
N LEU A 55 -18.51 -5.17 -0.96
CA LEU A 55 -19.77 -4.62 -1.45
C LEU A 55 -20.56 -3.89 -0.37
N LEU A 56 -20.87 -4.52 0.75
CA LEU A 56 -21.77 -3.94 1.75
C LEU A 56 -21.24 -4.05 3.18
N PHE A 57 -20.96 -5.24 3.67
CA PHE A 57 -20.59 -5.51 5.07
C PHE A 57 -19.20 -6.09 5.20
N GLY A 58 -18.20 -5.56 4.55
CA GLY A 58 -16.84 -6.04 4.75
C GLY A 58 -15.82 -5.00 4.34
N ALA A 59 -14.62 -5.11 4.92
CA ALA A 59 -13.52 -4.22 4.59
C ALA A 59 -12.97 -4.56 3.20
N GLY A 60 -12.36 -3.58 2.56
CA GLY A 60 -11.58 -3.82 1.35
C GLY A 60 -10.35 -4.65 1.66
N GLY A 61 -9.87 -5.41 0.70
CA GLY A 61 -8.66 -6.21 0.84
C GLY A 61 -7.41 -5.35 0.87
N ALA A 62 -6.37 -5.81 1.54
CA ALA A 62 -5.09 -5.13 1.55
C ALA A 62 -4.39 -5.24 0.19
N GLY A 63 -3.64 -4.23 -0.17
CA GLY A 63 -2.75 -4.29 -1.33
C GLY A 63 -1.57 -5.21 -1.06
N GLY A 64 -1.06 -5.85 -2.09
CA GLY A 64 0.11 -6.71 -1.97
C GLY A 64 1.40 -5.92 -1.85
N ALA A 65 2.41 -6.52 -1.23
CA ALA A 65 3.73 -5.92 -1.11
C ALA A 65 4.44 -5.86 -2.48
N GLY A 66 5.24 -4.85 -2.68
CA GLY A 66 6.14 -4.79 -3.83
C GLY A 66 7.30 -5.74 -3.66
N GLY A 67 7.82 -6.26 -4.76
CA GLY A 67 9.00 -7.12 -4.75
C GLY A 67 10.29 -6.33 -4.63
N SER A 68 11.34 -6.99 -4.16
CA SER A 68 12.67 -6.39 -4.07
C SER A 68 13.25 -6.15 -5.45
N GLY A 69 13.99 -5.07 -5.59
CA GLY A 69 14.73 -4.79 -6.84
C GLY A 69 16.04 -5.53 -6.91
N GLY A 70 16.52 -5.76 -8.11
CA GLY A 70 17.86 -6.27 -8.34
C GLY A 70 18.91 -5.23 -7.95
N SER A 71 20.20 -5.60 -8.04
CA SER A 71 21.30 -4.71 -7.71
C SER A 71 21.20 -3.42 -8.50
N GLY A 72 21.26 -2.29 -7.83
CA GLY A 72 21.17 -0.95 -8.44
C GLY A 72 19.77 -0.53 -8.87
N ALA A 73 18.75 -1.36 -8.66
CA ALA A 73 17.40 -1.07 -9.11
C ALA A 73 16.48 -0.76 -7.92
N ALA A 74 15.37 -0.10 -8.21
CA ALA A 74 14.37 0.25 -7.19
C ALA A 74 13.56 -0.98 -6.79
N GLY A 75 13.04 -0.96 -5.57
CA GLY A 75 12.01 -1.91 -5.17
C GLY A 75 10.69 -1.60 -5.86
N GLY A 76 9.86 -2.61 -5.99
CA GLY A 76 8.52 -2.46 -6.56
C GLY A 76 7.57 -1.73 -5.63
N ALA A 77 6.61 -1.01 -6.19
CA ALA A 77 5.61 -0.30 -5.38
C ALA A 77 4.66 -1.29 -4.71
N GLY A 78 4.16 -0.95 -3.55
CA GLY A 78 3.06 -1.67 -2.92
C GLY A 78 1.76 -1.47 -3.70
N GLY A 79 0.90 -2.45 -3.67
CA GLY A 79 -0.40 -2.39 -4.32
C GLY A 79 -1.40 -1.56 -3.53
N ALA A 80 -2.41 -1.03 -4.19
CA ALA A 80 -3.46 -0.26 -3.55
C ALA A 80 -4.36 -1.15 -2.71
N GLY A 81 -4.86 -0.63 -1.60
CA GLY A 81 -5.94 -1.28 -0.85
C GLY A 81 -7.25 -1.21 -1.62
N GLY A 82 -8.09 -2.20 -1.43
CA GLY A 82 -9.42 -2.26 -2.05
C GLY A 82 -10.42 -1.38 -1.31
N ALA A 83 -11.48 -0.98 -2.02
CA ALA A 83 -12.54 -0.18 -1.41
C ALA A 83 -13.31 -1.00 -0.39
N GLY A 84 -13.71 -0.35 0.69
CA GLY A 84 -14.58 -0.96 1.70
C GLY A 84 -16.03 -0.99 1.24
N GLY A 85 -16.81 -1.84 1.88
CA GLY A 85 -18.25 -1.86 1.68
C GLY A 85 -18.90 -0.63 2.30
N LEU A 86 -20.24 -0.53 2.19
CA LEU A 86 -20.99 0.64 2.63
C LEU A 86 -20.73 1.00 4.10
N PHE A 87 -20.56 -0.01 4.94
CA PHE A 87 -20.38 0.14 6.40
C PHE A 87 -18.97 -0.23 6.88
N ALA A 88 -18.02 -0.37 5.99
CA ALA A 88 -16.70 -0.85 6.37
C ALA A 88 -15.57 -0.06 5.72
N SER A 89 -14.40 -0.10 6.36
CA SER A 89 -13.24 0.68 5.94
C SER A 89 -12.61 0.13 4.66
N GLY A 90 -11.87 0.99 3.98
CA GLY A 90 -11.02 0.57 2.88
C GLY A 90 -9.86 -0.28 3.37
N GLY A 91 -9.31 -1.09 2.48
CA GLY A 91 -8.13 -1.89 2.79
C GLY A 91 -6.87 -1.03 2.85
N SER A 92 -5.87 -1.51 3.57
CA SER A 92 -4.57 -0.83 3.64
C SER A 92 -3.80 -0.98 2.33
N GLY A 93 -2.96 0.01 2.03
CA GLY A 93 -1.99 -0.12 0.94
C GLY A 93 -0.90 -1.12 1.29
N GLY A 94 -0.32 -1.76 0.28
CA GLY A 94 0.78 -2.70 0.48
C GLY A 94 2.10 -2.00 0.71
N PHE A 95 3.06 -2.73 1.30
CA PHE A 95 4.40 -2.21 1.54
C PHE A 95 5.18 -2.06 0.23
N GLY A 96 6.04 -1.05 0.17
CA GLY A 96 7.01 -0.98 -0.92
C GLY A 96 8.10 -2.03 -0.79
N GLY A 97 8.67 -2.45 -1.91
CA GLY A 97 9.74 -3.43 -1.93
C GLY A 97 11.10 -2.86 -1.56
N PHE A 98 11.99 -3.71 -1.11
CA PHE A 98 13.35 -3.34 -0.71
C PHE A 98 14.23 -3.09 -1.94
N ALA A 99 15.19 -2.18 -1.79
CA ALA A 99 16.27 -1.97 -2.76
C ALA A 99 17.63 -2.06 -2.07
N SER A 100 18.60 -2.70 -2.69
CA SER A 100 19.92 -2.82 -2.05
C SER A 100 20.71 -1.52 -2.11
N THR A 101 20.74 -0.87 -3.27
CA THR A 101 21.48 0.39 -3.47
C THR A 101 20.64 1.46 -4.16
N GLY A 102 19.45 1.09 -4.67
CA GLY A 102 18.53 2.03 -5.30
C GLY A 102 17.53 2.63 -4.32
N THR A 103 16.42 3.07 -4.82
CA THR A 103 15.33 3.62 -4.01
C THR A 103 14.36 2.51 -3.63
N GLY A 104 13.98 2.43 -2.37
CA GLY A 104 12.92 1.51 -1.94
C GLY A 104 11.62 1.83 -2.69
N GLY A 105 10.80 0.83 -2.89
CA GLY A 105 9.51 1.02 -3.55
C GLY A 105 8.57 1.89 -2.73
N ALA A 106 7.69 2.64 -3.39
CA ALA A 106 6.67 3.43 -2.70
C ALA A 106 5.66 2.50 -2.02
N GLY A 107 5.12 2.92 -0.89
CA GLY A 107 3.97 2.22 -0.30
C GLY A 107 2.73 2.43 -1.16
N GLY A 108 1.84 1.46 -1.15
CA GLY A 108 0.58 1.54 -1.89
C GLY A 108 -0.42 2.48 -1.20
N THR A 109 -1.39 2.96 -1.96
CA THR A 109 -2.44 3.82 -1.41
C THR A 109 -3.44 3.00 -0.60
N GLY A 110 -4.01 3.60 0.43
CA GLY A 110 -5.15 2.98 1.13
C GLY A 110 -6.40 3.04 0.27
N GLY A 111 -7.27 2.06 0.43
CA GLY A 111 -8.55 2.03 -0.28
C GLY A 111 -9.57 3.00 0.32
N ALA A 112 -10.54 3.39 -0.48
CA ALA A 112 -11.62 4.27 -0.01
C ALA A 112 -12.49 3.53 1.01
N GLY A 113 -12.97 4.25 2.00
CA GLY A 113 -13.96 3.74 2.95
C GLY A 113 -15.35 3.78 2.38
N GLY A 114 -16.26 3.04 3.00
CA GLY A 114 -17.68 3.12 2.68
C GLY A 114 -18.30 4.41 3.22
N LEU A 115 -19.62 4.56 3.03
CA LEU A 115 -20.34 5.77 3.41
C LEU A 115 -20.15 6.15 4.87
N PHE A 116 -20.10 5.16 5.75
CA PHE A 116 -20.01 5.35 7.21
C PHE A 116 -18.66 4.90 7.78
N ALA A 117 -17.64 4.70 6.95
CA ALA A 117 -16.38 4.14 7.43
C ALA A 117 -15.17 4.86 6.86
N SER A 118 -14.06 4.76 7.56
CA SER A 118 -12.83 5.47 7.22
C SER A 118 -12.13 4.84 6.01
N GLY A 119 -11.29 5.64 5.37
CA GLY A 119 -10.38 5.14 4.36
C GLY A 119 -9.30 4.27 4.97
N GLY A 120 -8.70 3.43 4.15
CA GLY A 120 -7.60 2.59 4.57
C GLY A 120 -6.30 3.35 4.72
N VAL A 121 -5.40 2.80 5.52
CA VAL A 121 -4.08 3.38 5.75
C VAL A 121 -3.19 3.17 4.51
N GLY A 122 -2.38 4.14 4.18
CA GLY A 122 -1.36 3.99 3.14
C GLY A 122 -0.28 3.01 3.58
N GLY A 123 0.30 2.28 2.64
CA GLY A 123 1.38 1.35 2.94
C GLY A 123 2.70 2.06 3.23
N THR A 124 3.57 1.40 3.99
CA THR A 124 4.90 1.94 4.25
C THR A 124 5.78 1.84 3.01
N GLY A 125 6.66 2.78 2.84
CA GLY A 125 7.67 2.73 1.79
C GLY A 125 8.69 1.64 2.07
N GLY A 126 9.25 1.08 1.03
CA GLY A 126 10.26 0.04 1.14
C GLY A 126 11.57 0.58 1.64
N GLY A 127 12.30 -0.23 2.37
CA GLY A 127 13.63 0.10 2.83
C GLY A 127 14.67 0.09 1.71
N ALA A 128 15.79 0.73 1.96
CA ALA A 128 16.93 0.66 1.07
C ALA A 128 18.19 0.36 1.90
N GLY A 129 19.22 -0.10 1.22
CA GLY A 129 20.52 -0.27 1.84
C GLY A 129 21.17 1.07 2.16
N SER A 130 22.36 1.03 2.76
CA SER A 130 23.06 2.21 3.30
C SER A 130 23.38 3.28 2.27
N GLY A 131 23.49 2.91 0.99
CA GLY A 131 23.72 3.85 -0.11
C GLY A 131 22.47 4.30 -0.83
N GLY A 132 21.31 3.75 -0.47
CA GLY A 132 20.06 4.02 -1.18
C GLY A 132 19.12 4.95 -0.43
N THR A 133 18.00 5.28 -1.05
CA THR A 133 16.97 6.13 -0.45
C THR A 133 15.75 5.27 -0.11
N GLY A 134 15.21 5.43 1.08
CA GLY A 134 13.96 4.74 1.43
C GLY A 134 12.82 5.22 0.53
N GLY A 135 11.89 4.32 0.25
CA GLY A 135 10.71 4.63 -0.53
C GLY A 135 9.74 5.53 0.22
N VAL A 136 8.93 6.28 -0.52
CA VAL A 136 7.91 7.14 0.11
C VAL A 136 6.77 6.28 0.65
N GLY A 137 6.15 6.76 1.72
CA GLY A 137 4.91 6.13 2.20
C GLY A 137 3.75 6.39 1.26
N GLY A 138 2.82 5.45 1.22
CA GLY A 138 1.62 5.58 0.41
C GLY A 138 0.61 6.54 1.03
N THR A 139 -0.28 7.08 0.21
CA THR A 139 -1.34 7.97 0.69
C THR A 139 -2.43 7.17 1.39
N GLY A 140 -3.07 7.80 2.38
CA GLY A 140 -4.28 7.23 2.97
C GLY A 140 -5.45 7.31 2.01
N GLY A 141 -6.37 6.38 2.14
CA GLY A 141 -7.60 6.37 1.34
C GLY A 141 -8.61 7.39 1.82
N ALA A 142 -9.52 7.80 0.93
CA ALA A 142 -10.58 8.72 1.28
C ALA A 142 -11.57 8.08 2.24
N GLY A 143 -12.08 8.86 3.17
CA GLY A 143 -13.16 8.42 4.04
C GLY A 143 -14.51 8.57 3.36
N GLY A 144 -15.52 7.91 3.92
CA GLY A 144 -16.90 8.07 3.51
C GLY A 144 -17.49 9.40 3.95
N LEU A 145 -18.77 9.62 3.64
CA LEU A 145 -19.45 10.88 3.93
C LEU A 145 -19.40 11.26 5.41
N PHE A 146 -19.51 10.27 6.30
CA PHE A 146 -19.55 10.48 7.75
C PHE A 146 -18.28 10.01 8.47
N ALA A 147 -17.15 9.83 7.72
CA ALA A 147 -15.97 9.23 8.31
C ALA A 147 -14.69 9.91 7.86
N SER A 148 -13.63 9.65 8.62
CA SER A 148 -12.33 10.25 8.35
C SER A 148 -11.57 9.54 7.22
N GLY A 149 -10.64 10.25 6.63
CA GLY A 149 -9.67 9.66 5.72
C GLY A 149 -8.67 8.80 6.46
N GLY A 150 -8.04 7.89 5.76
CA GLY A 150 -7.00 7.04 6.32
C GLY A 150 -5.69 7.78 6.49
N ALA A 151 -4.86 7.31 7.42
CA ALA A 151 -3.53 7.87 7.61
C ALA A 151 -2.61 7.52 6.43
N GLY A 152 -1.66 8.39 6.16
CA GLY A 152 -0.58 8.11 5.23
C GLY A 152 0.41 7.10 5.80
N GLY A 153 1.06 6.33 4.96
CA GLY A 153 2.06 5.37 5.38
C GLY A 153 3.40 6.03 5.70
N ALA A 154 4.18 5.38 6.53
CA ALA A 154 5.53 5.85 6.86
C ALA A 154 6.47 5.68 5.67
N GLY A 155 7.47 6.54 5.57
CA GLY A 155 8.56 6.39 4.63
C GLY A 155 9.50 5.25 5.03
N GLY A 156 10.16 4.65 4.05
CA GLY A 156 11.13 3.59 4.30
C GLY A 156 12.47 4.13 4.78
N SER A 157 13.21 3.30 5.48
CA SER A 157 14.57 3.62 5.93
C SER A 157 15.60 3.40 4.82
N GLY A 158 16.75 4.02 4.93
CA GLY A 158 17.84 3.86 3.96
C GLY A 158 19.01 4.74 4.34
N GLY A 159 19.94 4.93 3.41
CA GLY A 159 21.00 5.94 3.59
C GLY A 159 20.37 7.32 3.78
N THR A 160 19.37 7.61 2.97
CA THR A 160 18.44 8.74 3.16
C THR A 160 17.06 8.15 3.41
N GLY A 161 16.37 8.62 4.42
CA GLY A 161 15.00 8.15 4.68
C GLY A 161 14.01 8.67 3.66
N GLY A 162 13.00 7.88 3.38
CA GLY A 162 11.90 8.25 2.49
C GLY A 162 10.89 9.15 3.18
N ALA A 163 10.17 9.95 2.41
CA ALA A 163 9.11 10.81 2.94
C ALA A 163 7.91 9.98 3.39
N GLY A 164 7.21 10.45 4.40
CA GLY A 164 5.92 9.88 4.76
C GLY A 164 4.85 10.24 3.75
N GLY A 165 3.86 9.39 3.63
CA GLY A 165 2.74 9.60 2.73
C GLY A 165 1.73 10.59 3.29
N THR A 166 0.90 11.15 2.43
CA THR A 166 -0.15 12.08 2.86
C THR A 166 -1.35 11.32 3.41
N GLY A 167 -2.06 11.95 4.33
CA GLY A 167 -3.34 11.42 4.79
C GLY A 167 -4.42 11.56 3.72
N GLY A 168 -5.40 10.70 3.75
CA GLY A 168 -6.53 10.74 2.85
C GLY A 168 -7.54 11.82 3.22
N ALA A 169 -8.38 12.21 2.28
CA ALA A 169 -9.43 13.18 2.51
C ALA A 169 -10.51 12.59 3.41
N GLY A 170 -11.04 13.40 4.31
CA GLY A 170 -12.23 13.04 5.06
C GLY A 170 -13.49 13.33 4.26
N GLY A 171 -14.61 12.76 4.70
CA GLY A 171 -15.90 13.06 4.14
C GLY A 171 -16.42 14.42 4.62
N LEU A 172 -17.68 14.73 4.26
CA LEU A 172 -18.31 15.99 4.62
C LEU A 172 -18.33 16.20 6.13
N PHE A 173 -18.56 15.15 6.89
CA PHE A 173 -18.66 15.18 8.35
C PHE A 173 -17.47 14.48 9.03
N GLY A 174 -16.39 14.20 8.29
CA GLY A 174 -15.22 13.54 8.84
C GLY A 174 -13.95 14.32 8.60
N ALA A 175 -12.95 14.08 9.44
CA ALA A 175 -11.65 14.73 9.32
C ALA A 175 -10.78 14.07 8.28
N GLY A 176 -9.82 14.80 7.72
CA GLY A 176 -8.76 14.19 6.92
C GLY A 176 -7.86 13.31 7.77
N GLY A 177 -7.22 12.36 7.15
CA GLY A 177 -6.27 11.49 7.83
C GLY A 177 -4.95 12.17 8.12
N ALA A 178 -4.22 11.64 9.10
CA ALA A 178 -2.89 12.14 9.43
C ALA A 178 -1.88 11.77 8.34
N GLY A 179 -0.87 12.60 8.15
CA GLY A 179 0.27 12.24 7.32
C GLY A 179 1.14 11.19 8.01
N GLY A 180 1.84 10.41 7.21
CA GLY A 180 2.75 9.39 7.72
C GLY A 180 4.08 9.99 8.18
N LEU A 181 4.81 9.21 8.97
CA LEU A 181 6.14 9.62 9.45
C LEU A 181 7.17 9.46 8.33
N GLY A 182 8.19 10.32 8.35
CA GLY A 182 9.35 10.11 7.50
C GLY A 182 10.18 8.92 7.96
N GLY A 183 10.84 8.27 7.03
CA GLY A 183 11.72 7.16 7.33
C GLY A 183 13.05 7.60 7.93
N GLN A 184 13.74 6.66 8.56
CA GLN A 184 15.04 6.93 9.13
C GLN A 184 16.15 6.85 8.07
N GLY A 185 17.07 7.80 8.10
CA GLY A 185 18.25 7.76 7.26
C GLY A 185 19.51 7.61 8.09
N ASN A 186 20.54 7.01 7.49
CA ASN A 186 21.84 6.92 8.14
C ASN A 186 22.60 8.25 8.10
N HIS A 187 22.25 9.13 7.16
CA HIS A 187 22.90 10.43 6.95
C HIS A 187 21.96 11.59 7.21
N THR A 188 20.71 11.49 6.71
CA THR A 188 19.67 12.51 6.90
C THR A 188 18.35 11.82 7.17
N GLY A 189 17.54 12.39 8.05
CA GLY A 189 16.20 11.87 8.30
C GLY A 189 15.26 12.16 7.11
N GLY A 190 14.24 11.32 6.94
CA GLY A 190 13.17 11.56 5.98
C GLY A 190 12.17 12.59 6.49
N HIS A 191 11.40 13.16 5.57
CA HIS A 191 10.39 14.19 5.87
C HIS A 191 9.00 13.73 5.57
#